data_be20f7fbf15a6e3cb2bd366457ad41be
#
_entry.id   be20f7fbf15a6e3cb2bd366457ad41be
#
_cell.length_a   1.000
_cell.length_b   1.000
_cell.length_c   1.000
_cell.angle_alpha   90.00
_cell.angle_beta   90.00
_cell.angle_gamma   90.00
#
_symmetry.space_group_name_H-M   'P 1'
#
loop_
_entity.id
_entity.type
_entity.pdbx_description
1 polymer ?
#
loop_
_entity_poly.entity_id
_entity_poly.type
_entity_poly.pdbx_seq_one_letter_code
_entity_poly.pdbx_strand_id
1 'polypeptide(L)'
;KEAWRKNYPAEWITEMREQVRLWFYSMLFMSVVLEDRAPYDRVLSYNTVVSEDGSKFSKTGFMIKFDEAAEKIGADTIRYMYAGAPVANDVRFGYNLGDEARRKLLSFWNIFTFFNTYAQIDKPVLEGYQPAFGKLTPTDRWLVLRTNAFIKRATEVMDDYKTYLLVKDFEVFVDDISNWYIRTNRRRFWKTEDEADKMVAYWALFYALNTCVQVMSPIIPFMTEHIWQELTRKVMPNAPISVHLSDWPQPLEGIADDGVIEQTERARAVIATAMRLRNEQQLKVRQPLQKLYICCEEAVANQIRVFEKNVLDELNVKEIVYIQDFNLLEDAYLSVNFKAAGAVLKQNVNQMKQTLEAASADEMRAMVAAFDAGKQIAVPGWEGTFDVALFARQSKTKAGIVSAECGEGVVIALDTVLTDALRAEGAVRDIIRQCQLLRKEAGYQVEQHIQAAIVTGSAFLSEALAAQQSHIAAELLADKLSFAPMTQADLTKEIEIGSDSVTIAVLKAE
;
A
#
# COMPACT_ATOMS: atom_id res chain seq x y z
N LYS A 1 41.12 31.35 -28.70
CA LYS A 1 41.88 30.45 -27.78
C LYS A 1 41.29 30.43 -26.35
N GLU A 2 40.86 31.56 -25.82
CA GLU A 2 40.29 31.63 -24.44
C GLU A 2 38.99 30.84 -24.32
N ALA A 3 38.03 31.04 -25.23
CA ALA A 3 36.76 30.27 -25.26
C ALA A 3 37.01 28.75 -25.44
N TRP A 4 38.04 28.38 -26.25
CA TRP A 4 38.45 26.99 -26.39
C TRP A 4 38.93 26.40 -25.06
N ARG A 5 39.85 27.08 -24.38
CA ARG A 5 40.42 26.59 -23.11
C ARG A 5 39.37 26.47 -21.99
N LYS A 6 38.33 27.33 -22.05
CA LYS A 6 37.25 27.31 -21.08
C LYS A 6 36.29 26.11 -21.27
N ASN A 7 36.07 25.67 -22.51
CA ASN A 7 35.07 24.69 -22.86
C ASN A 7 35.67 23.37 -23.40
N TYR A 8 36.98 23.19 -23.30
CA TYR A 8 37.68 22.00 -23.76
C TYR A 8 38.52 21.39 -22.63
N PRO A 9 38.36 20.09 -22.37
CA PRO A 9 37.47 19.13 -23.04
C PRO A 9 36.00 19.39 -22.66
N ALA A 10 35.05 18.80 -23.40
CA ALA A 10 33.67 18.81 -23.03
C ALA A 10 33.49 17.96 -21.77
N GLU A 11 32.74 18.48 -20.78
CA GLU A 11 32.47 17.76 -19.55
C GLU A 11 31.68 16.46 -19.81
N TRP A 12 30.77 16.51 -20.77
CA TRP A 12 29.88 15.40 -21.10
C TRP A 12 29.43 15.48 -22.58
N ILE A 13 29.36 14.32 -23.24
CA ILE A 13 28.76 14.17 -24.56
C ILE A 13 27.83 12.99 -24.60
N THR A 14 26.78 13.03 -25.43
CA THR A 14 25.86 11.94 -25.65
C THR A 14 25.50 11.78 -27.12
N GLU A 15 25.45 10.53 -27.55
CA GLU A 15 24.97 10.11 -28.87
C GLU A 15 24.76 8.60 -28.88
N MET A 16 24.10 8.07 -29.91
CA MET A 16 23.85 6.64 -29.96
C MET A 16 25.17 5.83 -30.18
N ARG A 17 25.12 4.56 -29.76
CA ARG A 17 26.29 3.67 -29.67
C ARG A 17 27.09 3.53 -30.98
N GLU A 18 26.43 3.62 -32.14
CA GLU A 18 27.07 3.54 -33.44
C GLU A 18 28.12 4.64 -33.67
N GLN A 19 27.99 5.77 -32.99
CA GLN A 19 28.91 6.90 -33.10
C GLN A 19 30.32 6.62 -32.54
N VAL A 20 30.52 5.50 -31.84
CA VAL A 20 31.86 5.02 -31.45
C VAL A 20 32.78 4.84 -32.69
N ARG A 21 32.18 4.47 -33.82
CA ARG A 21 32.93 4.32 -35.10
C ARG A 21 32.86 5.55 -35.99
N LEU A 22 32.09 6.58 -35.62
CA LEU A 22 31.84 7.76 -36.47
C LEU A 22 32.25 9.03 -35.73
N TRP A 23 31.32 9.74 -35.14
CA TRP A 23 31.54 11.06 -34.54
C TRP A 23 32.48 11.01 -33.33
N PHE A 24 32.31 10.10 -32.41
CA PHE A 24 33.23 9.95 -31.28
C PHE A 24 34.65 9.62 -31.71
N TYR A 25 34.80 8.72 -32.69
CA TYR A 25 36.09 8.38 -33.25
C TYR A 25 36.75 9.58 -33.90
N SER A 26 36.04 10.32 -34.75
CA SER A 26 36.57 11.48 -35.46
C SER A 26 37.00 12.58 -34.48
N MET A 27 36.19 12.87 -33.47
CA MET A 27 36.55 13.84 -32.43
C MET A 27 37.78 13.40 -31.64
N LEU A 28 37.82 12.15 -31.22
CA LEU A 28 38.96 11.60 -30.46
C LEU A 28 40.25 11.67 -31.29
N PHE A 29 40.19 11.26 -32.56
CA PHE A 29 41.34 11.31 -33.45
C PHE A 29 41.88 12.74 -33.61
N MET A 30 41.03 13.69 -33.95
CA MET A 30 41.44 15.09 -34.10
C MET A 30 42.01 15.67 -32.81
N SER A 31 41.38 15.38 -31.70
CA SER A 31 41.79 15.91 -30.40
C SER A 31 43.14 15.35 -29.93
N VAL A 32 43.36 14.06 -30.09
CA VAL A 32 44.64 13.44 -29.74
C VAL A 32 45.77 13.99 -30.63
N VAL A 33 45.54 14.19 -31.94
CA VAL A 33 46.52 14.75 -32.85
C VAL A 33 46.86 16.21 -32.54
N LEU A 34 45.87 17.02 -32.13
CA LEU A 34 46.04 18.46 -31.95
C LEU A 34 46.40 18.88 -30.52
N GLU A 35 45.90 18.16 -29.54
CA GLU A 35 45.94 18.56 -28.13
C GLU A 35 46.47 17.45 -27.20
N ASP A 36 46.83 16.27 -27.74
CA ASP A 36 47.33 15.09 -27.02
C ASP A 36 46.43 14.65 -25.83
N ARG A 37 45.13 14.80 -25.98
CA ARG A 37 44.14 14.41 -24.97
C ARG A 37 42.79 14.11 -25.57
N ALA A 38 41.91 13.42 -24.78
CA ALA A 38 40.53 13.19 -25.14
C ALA A 38 39.72 14.51 -25.17
N PRO A 39 38.76 14.66 -26.11
CA PRO A 39 37.97 15.89 -26.26
C PRO A 39 36.79 15.98 -25.25
N TYR A 40 36.59 14.96 -24.45
CA TYR A 40 35.49 14.86 -23.48
C TYR A 40 35.93 14.05 -22.25
N ASP A 41 35.34 14.37 -21.11
CA ASP A 41 35.62 13.68 -19.86
C ASP A 41 34.63 12.50 -19.65
N ARG A 42 33.37 12.63 -20.09
CA ARG A 42 32.33 11.60 -19.95
C ARG A 42 31.56 11.40 -21.25
N VAL A 43 31.16 10.15 -21.49
CA VAL A 43 30.32 9.75 -22.62
C VAL A 43 29.11 8.97 -22.10
N LEU A 44 27.90 9.42 -22.42
CA LEU A 44 26.70 8.65 -22.28
C LEU A 44 26.21 8.18 -23.63
N SER A 45 26.33 6.89 -23.90
CA SER A 45 25.88 6.30 -25.16
C SER A 45 24.59 5.55 -24.97
N TYR A 46 23.61 5.79 -25.84
CA TYR A 46 22.28 5.13 -25.78
C TYR A 46 22.07 4.21 -26.98
N ASN A 47 21.06 3.34 -26.87
CA ASN A 47 20.70 2.37 -27.90
C ASN A 47 19.50 2.83 -28.74
N THR A 48 19.01 1.98 -29.64
CA THR A 48 17.91 2.30 -30.58
C THR A 48 16.54 2.23 -29.91
N VAL A 49 15.59 2.95 -30.49
CA VAL A 49 14.16 2.78 -30.19
C VAL A 49 13.59 1.72 -31.14
N VAL A 50 12.90 0.74 -30.58
CA VAL A 50 12.27 -0.38 -31.28
C VAL A 50 10.79 -0.46 -30.92
N SER A 51 9.99 -1.15 -31.73
CA SER A 51 8.58 -1.39 -31.41
C SER A 51 8.42 -2.27 -30.17
N GLU A 52 7.18 -2.43 -29.69
CA GLU A 52 6.87 -3.22 -28.48
C GLU A 52 7.35 -4.68 -28.58
N ASP A 53 7.32 -5.27 -29.76
CA ASP A 53 7.79 -6.63 -30.02
C ASP A 53 9.30 -6.73 -30.19
N GLY A 54 10.01 -5.59 -30.22
CA GLY A 54 11.47 -5.51 -30.42
C GLY A 54 11.90 -5.41 -31.88
N SER A 55 10.97 -5.32 -32.84
CA SER A 55 11.29 -5.10 -34.24
C SER A 55 11.70 -3.63 -34.46
N LYS A 56 12.58 -3.40 -35.46
CA LYS A 56 13.01 -2.03 -35.81
C LYS A 56 11.90 -1.28 -36.54
N PHE A 57 11.71 -0.03 -36.18
CA PHE A 57 10.86 0.87 -36.97
C PHE A 57 11.40 1.01 -38.39
N SER A 58 10.54 0.95 -39.38
CA SER A 58 10.93 1.13 -40.76
C SER A 58 9.89 1.95 -41.54
N LYS A 59 10.37 2.67 -42.59
CA LYS A 59 9.49 3.48 -43.44
C LYS A 59 8.45 2.64 -44.20
N THR A 60 8.73 1.38 -44.44
CA THR A 60 7.87 0.44 -45.19
C THR A 60 7.10 -0.54 -44.28
N GLY A 61 7.36 -0.51 -42.97
CA GLY A 61 6.72 -1.34 -41.99
C GLY A 61 5.98 -0.53 -40.93
N PHE A 62 5.90 -1.08 -39.73
CA PHE A 62 5.29 -0.40 -38.59
C PHE A 62 6.14 0.79 -38.15
N MET A 63 5.53 1.95 -38.00
CA MET A 63 6.16 3.17 -37.50
C MET A 63 5.14 4.04 -36.78
N ILE A 64 5.49 4.53 -35.61
CA ILE A 64 4.74 5.56 -34.89
C ILE A 64 5.46 6.89 -35.12
N LYS A 65 4.74 7.87 -35.70
CA LYS A 65 5.30 9.21 -35.90
C LYS A 65 5.28 9.99 -34.60
N PHE A 66 6.22 10.93 -34.44
CA PHE A 66 6.34 11.74 -33.22
C PHE A 66 5.06 12.50 -32.88
N ASP A 67 4.48 13.21 -33.86
CA ASP A 67 3.27 14.00 -33.62
C ASP A 67 2.09 13.14 -33.16
N GLU A 68 1.91 11.97 -33.80
CA GLU A 68 0.89 11.00 -33.41
C GLU A 68 1.12 10.43 -32.01
N ALA A 69 2.38 10.12 -31.67
CA ALA A 69 2.74 9.66 -30.33
C ALA A 69 2.51 10.76 -29.29
N ALA A 70 2.91 12.00 -29.57
CA ALA A 70 2.75 13.12 -28.65
C ALA A 70 1.28 13.41 -28.34
N GLU A 71 0.39 13.31 -29.34
CA GLU A 71 -1.05 13.49 -29.16
C GLU A 71 -1.71 12.34 -28.40
N LYS A 72 -1.38 11.08 -28.74
CA LYS A 72 -2.05 9.90 -28.18
C LYS A 72 -1.49 9.48 -26.81
N ILE A 73 -0.17 9.51 -26.68
CA ILE A 73 0.54 9.07 -25.46
C ILE A 73 0.76 10.24 -24.50
N GLY A 74 1.10 11.41 -25.01
CA GLY A 74 1.45 12.60 -24.25
C GLY A 74 2.97 12.76 -24.04
N ALA A 75 3.44 14.00 -24.09
CA ALA A 75 4.87 14.31 -24.05
C ALA A 75 5.55 13.82 -22.75
N ASP A 76 4.97 14.08 -21.59
CA ASP A 76 5.53 13.64 -20.31
C ASP A 76 5.58 12.11 -20.21
N THR A 77 4.56 11.42 -20.71
CA THR A 77 4.54 9.96 -20.71
C THR A 77 5.66 9.39 -21.57
N ILE A 78 5.90 9.96 -22.75
CA ILE A 78 7.00 9.55 -23.63
C ILE A 78 8.36 9.79 -22.96
N ARG A 79 8.55 10.97 -22.34
CA ARG A 79 9.79 11.29 -21.61
C ARG A 79 10.01 10.35 -20.44
N TYR A 80 8.94 10.02 -19.71
CA TYR A 80 8.96 9.09 -18.59
C TYR A 80 9.36 7.67 -19.03
N MET A 81 8.81 7.19 -20.15
CA MET A 81 9.19 5.89 -20.74
C MET A 81 10.68 5.84 -21.08
N TYR A 82 11.19 6.88 -21.74
CA TYR A 82 12.62 6.94 -22.12
C TYR A 82 13.53 7.07 -20.91
N ALA A 83 13.18 7.92 -19.94
CA ALA A 83 13.95 8.05 -18.71
C ALA A 83 13.97 6.76 -17.88
N GLY A 84 12.89 5.97 -17.93
CA GLY A 84 12.79 4.68 -17.24
C GLY A 84 13.49 3.50 -17.93
N ALA A 85 13.99 3.70 -19.14
CA ALA A 85 14.71 2.67 -19.89
C ALA A 85 16.23 2.73 -19.62
N PRO A 86 16.88 1.59 -19.27
CA PRO A 86 18.35 1.56 -19.21
C PRO A 86 18.97 1.88 -20.55
N VAL A 87 19.87 2.86 -20.60
CA VAL A 87 20.48 3.36 -21.83
C VAL A 87 21.25 2.31 -22.65
N ALA A 88 21.72 1.25 -22.00
CA ALA A 88 22.44 0.15 -22.66
C ALA A 88 21.53 -0.77 -23.48
N ASN A 89 20.22 -0.72 -23.27
CA ASN A 89 19.23 -1.57 -23.93
C ASN A 89 18.49 -0.81 -25.02
N ASP A 90 17.94 -1.54 -26.00
CA ASP A 90 16.96 -0.97 -26.92
C ASP A 90 15.70 -0.52 -26.15
N VAL A 91 15.22 0.67 -26.46
CA VAL A 91 14.01 1.21 -25.83
C VAL A 91 12.79 0.71 -26.60
N ARG A 92 11.98 -0.12 -25.96
CA ARG A 92 10.69 -0.53 -26.53
C ARG A 92 9.68 0.61 -26.45
N PHE A 93 8.99 0.86 -27.54
CA PHE A 93 8.05 1.97 -27.65
C PHE A 93 6.79 1.57 -28.38
N GLY A 94 5.64 1.94 -27.82
CA GLY A 94 4.32 1.71 -28.38
C GLY A 94 3.20 2.17 -27.49
N TYR A 95 1.96 2.01 -27.95
CA TYR A 95 0.79 2.54 -27.26
C TYR A 95 0.47 1.82 -25.95
N ASN A 96 0.63 0.49 -25.90
CA ASN A 96 0.36 -0.28 -24.69
C ASN A 96 1.34 0.09 -23.57
N LEU A 97 2.62 0.22 -23.89
CA LEU A 97 3.65 0.69 -22.94
C LEU A 97 3.39 2.14 -22.51
N GLY A 98 2.90 2.99 -23.44
CA GLY A 98 2.46 4.35 -23.13
C GLY A 98 1.30 4.37 -22.14
N ASP A 99 0.31 3.50 -22.31
CA ASP A 99 -0.82 3.40 -21.38
C ASP A 99 -0.39 2.85 -20.01
N GLU A 100 0.58 1.96 -19.95
CA GLU A 100 1.17 1.48 -18.70
C GLU A 100 1.90 2.61 -17.96
N ALA A 101 2.76 3.35 -18.66
CA ALA A 101 3.46 4.50 -18.10
C ALA A 101 2.48 5.59 -17.62
N ARG A 102 1.43 5.87 -18.40
CA ARG A 102 0.37 6.83 -18.02
C ARG A 102 -0.32 6.42 -16.73
N ARG A 103 -0.63 5.14 -16.52
CA ARG A 103 -1.22 4.66 -15.25
C ARG A 103 -0.34 4.93 -14.03
N LYS A 104 1.00 4.81 -14.18
CA LYS A 104 1.93 5.14 -13.11
C LYS A 104 1.94 6.64 -12.80
N LEU A 105 1.95 7.48 -13.84
CA LEU A 105 1.85 8.94 -13.67
C LEU A 105 0.49 9.36 -13.08
N LEU A 106 -0.61 8.67 -13.41
CA LEU A 106 -1.91 8.91 -12.77
C LEU A 106 -1.90 8.63 -11.26
N SER A 107 -1.09 7.70 -10.78
CA SER A 107 -0.94 7.48 -9.33
C SER A 107 -0.35 8.71 -8.65
N PHE A 108 0.67 9.32 -9.25
CA PHE A 108 1.25 10.58 -8.76
C PHE A 108 0.24 11.75 -8.85
N TRP A 109 -0.46 11.86 -9.96
CA TRP A 109 -1.54 12.84 -10.12
C TRP A 109 -2.65 12.70 -9.08
N ASN A 110 -3.01 11.49 -8.70
CA ASN A 110 -4.03 11.24 -7.67
C ASN A 110 -3.58 11.72 -6.27
N ILE A 111 -2.28 11.65 -5.95
CA ILE A 111 -1.73 12.23 -4.70
C ILE A 111 -1.93 13.75 -4.72
N PHE A 112 -1.57 14.42 -5.82
CA PHE A 112 -1.81 15.84 -6.00
C PHE A 112 -3.29 16.18 -5.89
N THR A 113 -4.17 15.45 -6.58
CA THR A 113 -5.62 15.67 -6.53
C THR A 113 -6.16 15.53 -5.12
N PHE A 114 -5.70 14.50 -4.38
CA PHE A 114 -6.07 14.31 -2.98
C PHE A 114 -5.68 15.54 -2.15
N PHE A 115 -4.42 15.95 -2.20
CA PHE A 115 -3.95 17.12 -1.44
C PHE A 115 -4.75 18.38 -1.81
N ASN A 116 -4.86 18.68 -3.11
CA ASN A 116 -5.49 19.89 -3.60
C ASN A 116 -6.98 19.95 -3.25
N THR A 117 -7.70 18.82 -3.27
CA THR A 117 -9.12 18.75 -2.89
C THR A 117 -9.34 19.27 -1.48
N TYR A 118 -8.56 18.78 -0.52
CA TYR A 118 -8.71 19.19 0.88
C TYR A 118 -8.07 20.57 1.15
N ALA A 119 -6.96 20.88 0.52
CA ALA A 119 -6.29 22.17 0.65
C ALA A 119 -7.14 23.34 0.12
N GLN A 120 -8.01 23.13 -0.85
CA GLN A 120 -8.95 24.17 -1.32
C GLN A 120 -10.01 24.50 -0.26
N ILE A 121 -10.38 23.54 0.57
CA ILE A 121 -11.34 23.71 1.67
C ILE A 121 -10.64 24.35 2.87
N ASP A 122 -9.56 23.74 3.34
CA ASP A 122 -8.88 24.11 4.59
C ASP A 122 -7.91 25.28 4.45
N LYS A 123 -7.43 25.57 3.22
CA LYS A 123 -6.50 26.65 2.87
C LYS A 123 -5.26 26.71 3.78
N PRO A 124 -4.50 25.61 3.92
CA PRO A 124 -3.35 25.56 4.80
C PRO A 124 -2.28 26.55 4.34
N VAL A 125 -1.72 27.29 5.29
CA VAL A 125 -0.59 28.21 5.04
C VAL A 125 0.68 27.47 5.48
N LEU A 126 1.47 27.05 4.51
CA LEU A 126 2.68 26.24 4.74
C LEU A 126 3.98 27.04 4.59
N GLU A 127 3.91 28.27 4.07
CA GLU A 127 5.09 29.13 3.95
C GLU A 127 5.65 29.49 5.32
N GLY A 128 6.93 29.12 5.55
CA GLY A 128 7.58 29.30 6.85
C GLY A 128 7.08 28.39 7.96
N TYR A 129 6.10 27.53 7.70
CA TYR A 129 5.63 26.55 8.68
C TYR A 129 6.50 25.31 8.66
N GLN A 130 7.08 25.00 9.79
CA GLN A 130 7.78 23.74 10.08
C GLN A 130 7.39 23.27 11.47
N PRO A 131 6.71 22.15 11.62
CA PRO A 131 6.36 21.63 12.93
C PRO A 131 7.61 21.21 13.71
N ALA A 132 7.57 21.34 15.03
CA ALA A 132 8.58 20.72 15.87
C ALA A 132 8.56 19.19 15.65
N PHE A 133 9.71 18.55 15.47
CA PHE A 133 9.79 17.14 15.13
C PHE A 133 9.14 16.21 16.17
N GLY A 134 9.10 16.63 17.44
CA GLY A 134 8.38 15.89 18.49
C GLY A 134 6.86 15.90 18.37
N LYS A 135 6.30 16.72 17.46
CA LYS A 135 4.85 16.72 17.15
C LYS A 135 4.48 15.84 15.95
N LEU A 136 5.47 15.33 15.23
CA LEU A 136 5.25 14.41 14.14
C LEU A 136 4.74 13.07 14.69
N THR A 137 3.66 12.58 14.12
CA THR A 137 3.25 11.18 14.35
C THR A 137 4.30 10.21 13.81
N PRO A 138 4.30 8.94 14.20
CA PRO A 138 5.20 7.95 13.60
C PRO A 138 5.11 7.88 12.08
N THR A 139 3.89 8.01 11.51
CA THR A 139 3.69 8.03 10.06
C THR A 139 4.26 9.28 9.40
N ASP A 140 4.15 10.45 10.03
CA ASP A 140 4.74 11.70 9.52
C ASP A 140 6.28 11.63 9.53
N ARG A 141 6.86 11.15 10.63
CA ARG A 141 8.32 10.96 10.76
C ARG A 141 8.85 10.00 9.69
N TRP A 142 8.15 8.88 9.53
CA TRP A 142 8.47 7.92 8.47
C TRP A 142 8.44 8.58 7.10
N LEU A 143 7.39 9.32 6.74
CA LEU A 143 7.28 9.97 5.44
C LEU A 143 8.42 10.97 5.21
N VAL A 144 8.75 11.80 6.21
CA VAL A 144 9.86 12.77 6.11
C VAL A 144 11.20 12.06 5.90
N LEU A 145 11.47 10.99 6.64
CA LEU A 145 12.72 10.21 6.48
C LEU A 145 12.77 9.49 5.12
N ARG A 146 11.66 8.96 4.64
CA ARG A 146 11.56 8.38 3.29
C ARG A 146 11.76 9.43 2.21
N THR A 147 11.25 10.65 2.40
CA THR A 147 11.49 11.78 1.50
C THR A 147 12.96 12.16 1.48
N ASN A 148 13.60 12.26 2.63
CA ASN A 148 15.04 12.52 2.74
C ASN A 148 15.87 11.45 2.04
N ALA A 149 15.52 10.17 2.21
CA ALA A 149 16.17 9.05 1.54
C ALA A 149 15.97 9.12 0.01
N PHE A 150 14.77 9.48 -0.44
CA PHE A 150 14.47 9.68 -1.86
C PHE A 150 15.30 10.81 -2.48
N ILE A 151 15.44 11.96 -1.81
CA ILE A 151 16.29 13.08 -2.28
C ILE A 151 17.74 12.62 -2.44
N LYS A 152 18.32 11.98 -1.42
CA LYS A 152 19.70 11.50 -1.45
C LYS A 152 19.91 10.53 -2.62
N ARG A 153 19.01 9.56 -2.73
CA ARG A 153 19.09 8.56 -3.79
C ARG A 153 18.91 9.16 -5.18
N ALA A 154 17.95 10.10 -5.33
CA ALA A 154 17.74 10.82 -6.58
C ALA A 154 18.99 11.60 -7.01
N THR A 155 19.66 12.27 -6.07
CA THR A 155 20.91 12.98 -6.32
C THR A 155 22.01 12.03 -6.84
N GLU A 156 22.25 10.93 -6.12
CA GLU A 156 23.26 9.93 -6.50
C GLU A 156 23.04 9.37 -7.91
N VAL A 157 21.79 8.97 -8.22
CA VAL A 157 21.50 8.33 -9.52
C VAL A 157 21.49 9.33 -10.67
N MET A 158 21.14 10.60 -10.40
CA MET A 158 21.19 11.66 -11.41
C MET A 158 22.63 12.09 -11.70
N ASP A 159 23.50 12.19 -10.70
CA ASP A 159 24.94 12.46 -10.89
C ASP A 159 25.62 11.35 -11.71
N ASP A 160 25.11 10.12 -11.63
CA ASP A 160 25.58 8.98 -12.43
C ASP A 160 24.86 8.79 -13.77
N TYR A 161 23.96 9.71 -14.16
CA TYR A 161 23.13 9.63 -15.39
C TYR A 161 22.24 8.37 -15.45
N LYS A 162 21.84 7.81 -14.30
CA LYS A 162 21.02 6.58 -14.19
C LYS A 162 19.54 6.91 -13.99
N THR A 163 18.96 7.69 -14.91
CA THR A 163 17.56 8.14 -14.82
C THR A 163 16.56 7.00 -14.65
N TYR A 164 16.86 5.81 -15.20
CA TYR A 164 16.01 4.64 -15.07
C TYR A 164 15.88 4.13 -13.61
N LEU A 165 16.91 4.32 -12.79
CA LEU A 165 16.83 4.04 -11.36
C LEU A 165 15.99 5.10 -10.65
N LEU A 166 16.12 6.38 -11.02
CA LEU A 166 15.28 7.43 -10.47
C LEU A 166 13.80 7.16 -10.74
N VAL A 167 13.44 6.78 -11.97
CA VAL A 167 12.05 6.45 -12.32
C VAL A 167 11.53 5.29 -11.46
N LYS A 168 12.33 4.24 -11.28
CA LYS A 168 11.98 3.11 -10.42
C LYS A 168 11.81 3.53 -8.96
N ASP A 169 12.74 4.30 -8.42
CA ASP A 169 12.70 4.76 -7.04
C ASP A 169 11.52 5.73 -6.80
N PHE A 170 11.19 6.55 -7.80
CA PHE A 170 10.00 7.40 -7.80
C PHE A 170 8.70 6.59 -7.76
N GLU A 171 8.56 5.52 -8.54
CA GLU A 171 7.39 4.64 -8.51
C GLU A 171 7.17 4.05 -7.12
N VAL A 172 8.24 3.56 -6.48
CA VAL A 172 8.18 3.03 -5.10
C VAL A 172 7.78 4.12 -4.12
N PHE A 173 8.33 5.33 -4.25
CA PHE A 173 8.02 6.44 -3.35
C PHE A 173 6.59 6.95 -3.53
N VAL A 174 6.08 7.02 -4.76
CA VAL A 174 4.67 7.34 -5.03
C VAL A 174 3.73 6.30 -4.40
N ASP A 175 4.09 5.02 -4.47
CA ASP A 175 3.33 3.95 -3.81
C ASP A 175 3.36 4.10 -2.28
N ASP A 176 4.51 4.40 -1.69
CA ASP A 176 4.67 4.70 -0.27
C ASP A 176 3.77 5.86 0.19
N ILE A 177 3.72 6.94 -0.57
CA ILE A 177 2.85 8.09 -0.25
C ILE A 177 1.37 7.69 -0.37
N SER A 178 0.98 7.07 -1.48
CA SER A 178 -0.42 6.79 -1.78
C SER A 178 -0.99 5.66 -0.93
N ASN A 179 -0.34 4.49 -0.96
CA ASN A 179 -0.86 3.25 -0.38
C ASN A 179 -0.53 3.08 1.10
N TRP A 180 0.40 3.86 1.63
CA TRP A 180 0.70 3.85 3.05
C TRP A 180 0.32 5.17 3.72
N TYR A 181 1.02 6.27 3.42
CA TYR A 181 0.81 7.51 4.16
C TYR A 181 -0.60 8.08 4.02
N ILE A 182 -1.07 8.31 2.80
CA ILE A 182 -2.42 8.87 2.57
C ILE A 182 -3.49 7.92 3.10
N ARG A 183 -3.36 6.64 2.83
CA ARG A 183 -4.35 5.65 3.24
C ARG A 183 -4.52 5.61 4.75
N THR A 184 -3.42 5.57 5.52
CA THR A 184 -3.45 5.48 6.98
C THR A 184 -3.79 6.80 7.66
N ASN A 185 -3.54 7.95 7.01
CA ASN A 185 -3.77 9.28 7.56
C ASN A 185 -4.97 10.01 6.96
N ARG A 186 -5.73 9.37 6.05
CA ARG A 186 -6.82 10.03 5.31
C ARG A 186 -7.80 10.78 6.21
N ARG A 187 -8.14 10.22 7.37
CA ARG A 187 -9.07 10.84 8.33
C ARG A 187 -8.57 12.17 8.90
N ARG A 188 -7.25 12.37 9.00
CA ARG A 188 -6.65 13.62 9.49
C ARG A 188 -6.93 14.81 8.56
N PHE A 189 -7.18 14.56 7.27
CA PHE A 189 -7.46 15.61 6.29
C PHE A 189 -8.93 16.04 6.25
N TRP A 190 -9.87 15.19 6.65
CA TRP A 190 -11.31 15.51 6.49
C TRP A 190 -12.17 15.38 7.75
N LYS A 191 -11.71 14.69 8.79
CA LYS A 191 -12.52 14.40 9.99
C LYS A 191 -11.90 14.86 11.30
N THR A 192 -10.67 15.37 11.32
CA THR A 192 -10.07 15.77 12.58
C THR A 192 -10.57 17.15 13.01
N GLU A 193 -10.87 17.28 14.31
CA GLU A 193 -11.13 18.55 14.95
C GLU A 193 -9.84 19.20 15.47
N ASP A 194 -8.72 18.48 15.46
CA ASP A 194 -7.40 18.98 15.84
C ASP A 194 -6.71 19.66 14.63
N GLU A 195 -6.90 20.97 14.53
CA GLU A 195 -6.29 21.78 13.47
C GLU A 195 -4.75 21.73 13.49
N ALA A 196 -4.13 21.56 14.67
CA ALA A 196 -2.67 21.49 14.77
C ALA A 196 -2.14 20.17 14.19
N ASP A 197 -2.79 19.03 14.48
CA ASP A 197 -2.46 17.72 13.89
C ASP A 197 -2.72 17.71 12.39
N LYS A 198 -3.81 18.33 11.95
CA LYS A 198 -4.17 18.48 10.54
C LYS A 198 -3.09 19.27 9.77
N MET A 199 -2.61 20.38 10.33
CA MET A 199 -1.53 21.17 9.73
C MET A 199 -0.22 20.39 9.63
N VAL A 200 0.11 19.54 10.61
CA VAL A 200 1.27 18.65 10.55
C VAL A 200 1.13 17.65 9.41
N ALA A 201 -0.06 17.05 9.23
CA ALA A 201 -0.32 16.14 8.12
C ALA A 201 -0.18 16.80 6.74
N TYR A 202 -0.73 18.02 6.58
CA TYR A 202 -0.54 18.82 5.36
C TYR A 202 0.93 19.10 5.08
N TRP A 203 1.67 19.53 6.10
CA TRP A 203 3.08 19.83 5.94
C TRP A 203 3.90 18.61 5.51
N ALA A 204 3.70 17.46 6.16
CA ALA A 204 4.44 16.24 5.85
C ALA A 204 4.13 15.75 4.41
N LEU A 205 2.85 15.75 4.02
CA LEU A 205 2.45 15.35 2.67
C LEU A 205 2.94 16.36 1.62
N PHE A 206 2.87 17.66 1.91
CA PHE A 206 3.39 18.71 1.05
C PHE A 206 4.90 18.56 0.83
N TYR A 207 5.68 18.30 1.89
CA TYR A 207 7.11 18.10 1.79
C TYR A 207 7.45 16.95 0.82
N ALA A 208 6.76 15.81 0.94
CA ALA A 208 6.96 14.67 0.06
C ALA A 208 6.52 14.96 -1.39
N LEU A 209 5.32 15.54 -1.57
CA LEU A 209 4.78 15.83 -2.89
C LEU A 209 5.60 16.88 -3.63
N ASN A 210 5.95 17.99 -2.94
CA ASN A 210 6.77 19.06 -3.52
C ASN A 210 8.18 18.56 -3.91
N THR A 211 8.76 17.66 -3.10
CA THR A 211 10.02 16.99 -3.44
C THR A 211 9.89 16.18 -4.73
N CYS A 212 8.81 15.39 -4.88
CA CYS A 212 8.56 14.66 -6.13
C CYS A 212 8.47 15.61 -7.32
N VAL A 213 7.78 16.74 -7.16
CA VAL A 213 7.63 17.77 -8.22
C VAL A 213 8.99 18.31 -8.65
N GLN A 214 9.85 18.69 -7.70
CA GLN A 214 11.18 19.23 -8.00
C GLN A 214 12.11 18.16 -8.62
N VAL A 215 12.19 16.98 -8.03
CA VAL A 215 13.07 15.89 -8.50
C VAL A 215 12.66 15.40 -9.89
N MET A 216 11.36 15.33 -10.18
CA MET A 216 10.88 14.81 -11.46
C MET A 216 10.70 15.88 -12.55
N SER A 217 10.91 17.14 -12.24
CA SER A 217 10.74 18.25 -13.21
C SER A 217 11.60 18.11 -14.47
N PRO A 218 12.83 17.57 -14.45
CA PRO A 218 13.60 17.34 -15.68
C PRO A 218 13.03 16.21 -16.56
N ILE A 219 12.25 15.30 -15.99
CA ILE A 219 11.71 14.11 -16.68
C ILE A 219 10.30 14.37 -17.19
N ILE A 220 9.39 14.85 -16.32
CA ILE A 220 7.96 15.12 -16.62
C ILE A 220 7.63 16.61 -16.43
N PRO A 221 8.22 17.49 -17.26
CA PRO A 221 8.21 18.93 -17.03
C PRO A 221 6.81 19.56 -17.02
N PHE A 222 5.87 19.08 -17.83
CA PHE A 222 4.55 19.71 -17.93
C PHE A 222 3.67 19.37 -16.72
N MET A 223 3.66 18.12 -16.27
CA MET A 223 2.91 17.69 -15.10
C MET A 223 3.45 18.37 -13.84
N THR A 224 4.77 18.40 -13.65
CA THR A 224 5.40 19.00 -12.48
C THR A 224 5.19 20.51 -12.44
N GLU A 225 5.29 21.20 -13.58
CA GLU A 225 4.98 22.63 -13.65
C GLU A 225 3.52 22.92 -13.33
N HIS A 226 2.59 22.11 -13.85
CA HIS A 226 1.17 22.26 -13.51
C HIS A 226 0.92 22.11 -11.99
N ILE A 227 1.49 21.06 -11.39
CA ILE A 227 1.37 20.84 -9.95
C ILE A 227 2.02 21.98 -9.16
N TRP A 228 3.18 22.49 -9.60
CA TRP A 228 3.85 23.63 -8.99
C TRP A 228 2.96 24.87 -8.97
N GLN A 229 2.32 25.22 -10.07
CA GLN A 229 1.42 26.37 -10.16
C GLN A 229 0.16 26.19 -9.32
N GLU A 230 -0.46 25.00 -9.37
CA GLU A 230 -1.75 24.74 -8.73
C GLU A 230 -1.64 24.40 -7.24
N LEU A 231 -0.46 23.99 -6.77
CA LEU A 231 -0.24 23.59 -5.39
C LEU A 231 0.83 24.45 -4.70
N THR A 232 2.09 24.34 -5.13
CA THR A 232 3.23 24.92 -4.42
C THR A 232 3.10 26.43 -4.30
N ARG A 233 2.80 27.13 -5.40
CA ARG A 233 2.64 28.59 -5.38
C ARG A 233 1.38 29.09 -4.67
N LYS A 234 0.39 28.21 -4.45
CA LYS A 234 -0.80 28.57 -3.65
C LYS A 234 -0.54 28.49 -2.14
N VAL A 235 0.25 27.51 -1.70
CA VAL A 235 0.57 27.32 -0.27
C VAL A 235 1.88 28.02 0.14
N MET A 236 2.72 28.39 -0.84
CA MET A 236 3.97 29.13 -0.69
C MET A 236 4.03 30.25 -1.74
N PRO A 237 3.38 31.39 -1.52
CA PRO A 237 3.27 32.47 -2.52
C PRO A 237 4.61 33.05 -3.01
N ASN A 238 5.66 32.99 -2.20
CA ASN A 238 7.01 33.47 -2.55
C ASN A 238 7.88 32.39 -3.25
N ALA A 239 7.36 31.21 -3.52
CA ALA A 239 8.07 30.21 -4.31
C ALA A 239 8.41 30.74 -5.72
N PRO A 240 9.51 30.25 -6.35
CA PRO A 240 9.85 30.60 -7.72
C PRO A 240 8.68 30.49 -8.69
N ILE A 241 8.65 31.35 -9.73
CA ILE A 241 7.53 31.40 -10.68
C ILE A 241 7.33 30.11 -11.49
N SER A 242 8.34 29.24 -11.51
CA SER A 242 8.32 27.94 -12.17
C SER A 242 9.14 26.94 -11.36
N VAL A 243 8.76 25.66 -11.38
CA VAL A 243 9.54 24.58 -10.78
C VAL A 243 10.95 24.50 -11.41
N HIS A 244 11.08 24.84 -12.69
CA HIS A 244 12.35 24.82 -13.42
C HIS A 244 13.33 25.91 -13.00
N LEU A 245 12.89 26.87 -12.17
CA LEU A 245 13.71 27.89 -11.55
C LEU A 245 13.95 27.64 -10.06
N SER A 246 13.43 26.53 -9.52
CA SER A 246 13.70 26.13 -8.15
C SER A 246 15.03 25.39 -8.05
N ASP A 247 15.63 25.46 -6.86
CA ASP A 247 16.82 24.67 -6.56
C ASP A 247 16.47 23.17 -6.41
N TRP A 248 17.49 22.32 -6.62
CA TRP A 248 17.37 20.89 -6.32
C TRP A 248 17.10 20.69 -4.83
N PRO A 249 16.10 19.87 -4.45
CA PRO A 249 15.71 19.76 -3.06
C PRO A 249 16.84 19.18 -2.19
N GLN A 250 16.93 19.66 -0.95
CA GLN A 250 17.88 19.17 0.04
C GLN A 250 17.13 18.37 1.11
N PRO A 251 17.73 17.29 1.64
CA PRO A 251 17.16 16.56 2.77
C PRO A 251 16.97 17.49 3.97
N LEU A 252 15.83 17.35 4.65
CA LEU A 252 15.55 18.09 5.88
C LEU A 252 16.48 17.60 7.00
N GLU A 253 17.22 18.54 7.60
CA GLU A 253 18.15 18.26 8.68
C GLU A 253 17.45 18.18 10.05
N GLY A 254 18.13 17.57 11.03
CA GLY A 254 17.67 17.54 12.43
C GLY A 254 16.63 16.47 12.77
N ILE A 255 16.16 15.67 11.79
CA ILE A 255 15.31 14.51 12.06
C ILE A 255 16.18 13.24 12.02
N ALA A 256 16.21 12.52 13.14
CA ALA A 256 16.93 11.24 13.22
C ALA A 256 15.95 10.07 13.03
N ASP A 257 16.45 8.98 12.42
CA ASP A 257 15.75 7.71 12.44
C ASP A 257 16.02 7.04 13.81
N ASP A 258 14.97 6.97 14.61
CA ASP A 258 14.94 6.28 15.90
C ASP A 258 14.33 4.88 15.78
N GLY A 259 14.47 4.27 14.61
CA GLY A 259 13.93 2.95 14.28
C GLY A 259 12.57 2.99 13.60
N VAL A 260 11.99 4.18 13.31
CA VAL A 260 10.65 4.29 12.73
C VAL A 260 10.55 3.68 11.32
N ILE A 261 11.64 3.65 10.56
CA ILE A 261 11.66 2.98 9.24
C ILE A 261 11.44 1.48 9.42
N GLU A 262 12.22 0.83 10.27
CA GLU A 262 12.09 -0.61 10.54
C GLU A 262 10.72 -0.94 11.17
N GLN A 263 10.27 -0.16 12.14
CA GLN A 263 8.97 -0.30 12.79
C GLN A 263 7.82 -0.24 11.75
N THR A 264 7.91 0.67 10.78
CA THR A 264 6.92 0.79 9.70
C THR A 264 6.94 -0.43 8.79
N GLU A 265 8.11 -0.92 8.39
CA GLU A 265 8.20 -2.11 7.54
C GLU A 265 7.64 -3.35 8.25
N ARG A 266 7.87 -3.51 9.55
CA ARG A 266 7.26 -4.58 10.36
C ARG A 266 5.74 -4.46 10.40
N ALA A 267 5.20 -3.27 10.66
CA ALA A 267 3.76 -3.05 10.66
C ALA A 267 3.13 -3.32 9.27
N ARG A 268 3.78 -2.88 8.20
CA ARG A 268 3.35 -3.16 6.82
C ARG A 268 3.37 -4.66 6.50
N ALA A 269 4.40 -5.38 6.94
CA ALA A 269 4.49 -6.83 6.76
C ALA A 269 3.34 -7.56 7.48
N VAL A 270 3.03 -7.17 8.72
CA VAL A 270 1.87 -7.69 9.47
C VAL A 270 0.58 -7.44 8.72
N ILE A 271 0.34 -6.21 8.26
CA ILE A 271 -0.87 -5.84 7.52
C ILE A 271 -0.96 -6.65 6.21
N ALA A 272 0.11 -6.72 5.44
CA ALA A 272 0.12 -7.45 4.16
C ALA A 272 -0.18 -8.95 4.36
N THR A 273 0.44 -9.57 5.36
CA THR A 273 0.22 -10.98 5.67
C THR A 273 -1.21 -11.25 6.15
N ALA A 274 -1.74 -10.39 7.03
CA ALA A 274 -3.13 -10.51 7.51
C ALA A 274 -4.15 -10.27 6.38
N MET A 275 -3.89 -9.34 5.46
CA MET A 275 -4.71 -9.14 4.27
C MET A 275 -4.71 -10.35 3.35
N ARG A 276 -3.56 -11.02 3.19
CA ARG A 276 -3.46 -12.27 2.44
C ARG A 276 -4.31 -13.35 3.10
N LEU A 277 -4.21 -13.54 4.42
CA LEU A 277 -5.04 -14.48 5.16
C LEU A 277 -6.54 -14.19 5.01
N ARG A 278 -6.95 -12.91 5.07
CA ARG A 278 -8.35 -12.53 4.82
C ARG A 278 -8.81 -12.92 3.41
N ASN A 279 -7.99 -12.68 2.39
CA ASN A 279 -8.31 -13.02 1.00
C ASN A 279 -8.45 -14.53 0.80
N GLU A 280 -7.54 -15.32 1.38
CA GLU A 280 -7.60 -16.79 1.35
C GLU A 280 -8.89 -17.33 2.00
N GLN A 281 -9.39 -16.65 3.04
CA GLN A 281 -10.64 -16.96 3.71
C GLN A 281 -11.87 -16.26 3.09
N GLN A 282 -11.71 -15.53 1.98
CA GLN A 282 -12.76 -14.74 1.32
C GLN A 282 -13.44 -13.71 2.25
N LEU A 283 -12.74 -13.24 3.28
CA LEU A 283 -13.21 -12.26 4.24
C LEU A 283 -12.93 -10.84 3.75
N LYS A 284 -13.99 -10.11 3.41
CA LYS A 284 -13.87 -8.70 3.00
C LYS A 284 -13.26 -7.87 4.14
N VAL A 285 -12.40 -6.89 3.81
CA VAL A 285 -11.79 -5.99 4.82
C VAL A 285 -12.85 -5.23 5.62
N ARG A 286 -13.99 -4.90 5.03
CA ARG A 286 -15.11 -4.23 5.70
C ARG A 286 -15.80 -5.09 6.77
N GLN A 287 -15.67 -6.41 6.69
CA GLN A 287 -16.12 -7.31 7.74
C GLN A 287 -15.15 -7.21 8.93
N PRO A 288 -15.53 -6.64 10.07
CA PRO A 288 -14.64 -6.62 11.23
C PRO A 288 -14.40 -8.02 11.76
N LEU A 289 -13.20 -8.26 12.28
CA LEU A 289 -12.84 -9.48 13.00
C LEU A 289 -12.55 -9.16 14.45
N GLN A 290 -12.65 -10.16 15.32
CA GLN A 290 -12.48 -9.93 16.75
C GLN A 290 -11.01 -9.69 17.10
N LYS A 291 -10.13 -10.60 16.69
CA LYS A 291 -8.72 -10.59 17.13
C LYS A 291 -7.73 -10.85 15.99
N LEU A 292 -6.62 -10.13 16.10
CA LEU A 292 -5.36 -10.47 15.46
C LEU A 292 -4.39 -10.91 16.56
N TYR A 293 -3.85 -12.10 16.45
CA TYR A 293 -2.75 -12.57 17.31
C TYR A 293 -1.43 -12.33 16.59
N ILE A 294 -0.45 -11.81 17.32
CA ILE A 294 0.93 -11.64 16.85
C ILE A 294 1.85 -12.39 17.80
N CYS A 295 2.41 -13.49 17.33
CA CYS A 295 3.37 -14.30 18.06
C CYS A 295 4.77 -13.85 17.68
N CYS A 296 5.48 -13.25 18.63
CA CYS A 296 6.85 -12.75 18.46
C CYS A 296 7.52 -12.48 19.80
N GLU A 297 8.83 -12.20 19.76
CA GLU A 297 9.55 -11.70 20.92
C GLU A 297 9.07 -10.30 21.33
N GLU A 298 9.19 -9.98 22.64
CA GLU A 298 8.68 -8.72 23.19
C GLU A 298 9.35 -7.47 22.56
N ALA A 299 10.62 -7.57 22.19
CA ALA A 299 11.31 -6.48 21.48
C ALA A 299 10.66 -6.14 20.14
N VAL A 300 10.25 -7.16 19.38
CA VAL A 300 9.56 -7.01 18.10
C VAL A 300 8.12 -6.53 18.32
N ALA A 301 7.43 -7.05 19.34
CA ALA A 301 6.09 -6.57 19.71
C ALA A 301 6.09 -5.08 20.00
N ASN A 302 7.10 -4.56 20.72
CA ASN A 302 7.22 -3.13 21.02
C ASN A 302 7.42 -2.28 19.76
N GLN A 303 8.11 -2.77 18.76
CA GLN A 303 8.25 -2.08 17.47
C GLN A 303 6.91 -2.01 16.72
N ILE A 304 6.14 -3.10 16.72
CA ILE A 304 4.83 -3.15 16.04
C ILE A 304 3.80 -2.26 16.77
N ARG A 305 3.85 -2.20 18.11
CA ARG A 305 2.94 -1.37 18.93
C ARG A 305 3.00 0.12 18.57
N VAL A 306 4.11 0.62 18.05
CA VAL A 306 4.21 2.01 17.57
C VAL A 306 3.15 2.33 16.53
N PHE A 307 2.77 1.34 15.70
CA PHE A 307 1.78 1.44 14.65
C PHE A 307 0.48 0.65 14.94
N GLU A 308 0.24 0.28 16.22
CA GLU A 308 -0.88 -0.59 16.60
C GLU A 308 -2.22 -0.07 16.09
N LYS A 309 -2.47 1.24 16.25
CA LYS A 309 -3.68 1.88 15.75
C LYS A 309 -3.82 1.72 14.23
N ASN A 310 -2.73 1.93 13.47
CA ASN A 310 -2.74 1.76 12.02
C ASN A 310 -3.04 0.31 11.62
N VAL A 311 -2.48 -0.67 12.34
CA VAL A 311 -2.74 -2.09 12.10
C VAL A 311 -4.20 -2.44 12.39
N LEU A 312 -4.77 -1.97 13.52
CA LEU A 312 -6.18 -2.15 13.87
C LEU A 312 -7.12 -1.58 12.81
N ASP A 313 -6.87 -0.33 12.40
CA ASP A 313 -7.71 0.40 11.44
C ASP A 313 -7.63 -0.25 10.03
N GLU A 314 -6.42 -0.55 9.56
CA GLU A 314 -6.18 -1.15 8.24
C GLU A 314 -6.76 -2.56 8.11
N LEU A 315 -6.62 -3.36 9.15
CA LEU A 315 -7.13 -4.73 9.19
C LEU A 315 -8.57 -4.82 9.62
N ASN A 316 -9.16 -3.73 10.14
CA ASN A 316 -10.49 -3.74 10.72
C ASN A 316 -10.66 -4.88 11.74
N VAL A 317 -9.75 -4.96 12.70
CA VAL A 317 -9.80 -5.87 13.84
C VAL A 317 -10.07 -5.10 15.13
N LYS A 318 -10.73 -5.71 16.09
CA LYS A 318 -11.09 -5.04 17.35
C LYS A 318 -9.94 -5.00 18.36
N GLU A 319 -9.08 -6.00 18.31
CA GLU A 319 -8.03 -6.21 19.30
C GLU A 319 -6.79 -6.87 18.66
N ILE A 320 -5.61 -6.46 19.10
CA ILE A 320 -4.36 -7.16 18.82
C ILE A 320 -3.89 -7.81 20.12
N VAL A 321 -3.62 -9.11 20.05
CA VAL A 321 -3.11 -9.89 21.18
C VAL A 321 -1.70 -10.35 20.88
N TYR A 322 -0.72 -9.83 21.63
CA TYR A 322 0.67 -10.25 21.52
C TYR A 322 0.89 -11.49 22.37
N ILE A 323 1.47 -12.54 21.80
CA ILE A 323 1.79 -13.80 22.46
C ILE A 323 3.24 -14.18 22.17
N GLN A 324 3.87 -14.92 23.06
CA GLN A 324 5.24 -15.44 22.87
C GLN A 324 5.27 -16.93 22.54
N ASP A 325 4.15 -17.63 22.78
CA ASP A 325 4.02 -19.06 22.50
C ASP A 325 2.82 -19.30 21.57
N PHE A 326 3.12 -19.75 20.35
CA PHE A 326 2.10 -20.06 19.35
C PHE A 326 1.23 -21.27 19.72
N ASN A 327 1.71 -22.17 20.59
CA ASN A 327 0.94 -23.30 21.07
C ASN A 327 -0.38 -22.87 21.76
N LEU A 328 -0.48 -21.64 22.25
CA LEU A 328 -1.72 -21.08 22.79
C LEU A 328 -2.87 -21.04 21.77
N LEU A 329 -2.55 -21.03 20.46
CA LEU A 329 -3.50 -21.03 19.35
C LEU A 329 -3.66 -22.41 18.71
N GLU A 330 -3.06 -23.45 19.27
CA GLU A 330 -3.12 -24.80 18.80
C GLU A 330 -3.86 -25.72 19.78
N ASP A 331 -4.53 -26.69 19.21
CA ASP A 331 -5.05 -27.82 19.96
C ASP A 331 -4.08 -28.99 19.75
N ALA A 332 -3.51 -29.47 20.85
CA ALA A 332 -2.71 -30.68 20.82
C ALA A 332 -3.62 -31.89 20.62
N TYR A 333 -3.20 -32.83 19.82
CA TYR A 333 -3.87 -34.12 19.64
C TYR A 333 -2.87 -35.26 19.49
N LEU A 334 -3.33 -36.47 19.77
CA LEU A 334 -2.55 -37.67 19.58
C LEU A 334 -2.90 -38.33 18.24
N SER A 335 -1.87 -38.73 17.52
CA SER A 335 -1.97 -39.61 16.36
C SER A 335 -1.28 -40.93 16.64
N VAL A 336 -1.61 -41.99 15.88
CA VAL A 336 -0.99 -43.31 16.03
C VAL A 336 0.45 -43.25 15.49
N ASN A 337 1.40 -43.67 16.25
CA ASN A 337 2.76 -43.97 15.78
C ASN A 337 2.75 -45.34 15.09
N PHE A 338 2.52 -45.36 13.78
CA PHE A 338 2.35 -46.59 13.00
C PHE A 338 3.50 -47.56 13.15
N LYS A 339 4.74 -47.08 13.32
CA LYS A 339 5.93 -47.95 13.48
C LYS A 339 5.89 -48.72 14.80
N ALA A 340 5.53 -48.07 15.91
CA ALA A 340 5.46 -48.71 17.21
C ALA A 340 4.12 -49.46 17.39
N ALA A 341 3.02 -48.90 16.95
CA ALA A 341 1.69 -49.44 17.10
C ALA A 341 1.46 -50.69 16.25
N GLY A 342 2.10 -50.80 15.09
CA GLY A 342 1.96 -51.95 14.20
C GLY A 342 2.38 -53.29 14.87
N ALA A 343 3.39 -53.27 15.71
CA ALA A 343 3.87 -54.46 16.45
C ALA A 343 2.90 -54.90 17.56
N VAL A 344 2.19 -53.95 18.18
CA VAL A 344 1.30 -54.17 19.34
C VAL A 344 -0.15 -54.36 18.91
N LEU A 345 -0.68 -53.48 18.07
CA LEU A 345 -2.10 -53.42 17.69
C LEU A 345 -2.42 -54.26 16.44
N LYS A 346 -1.38 -54.63 15.66
CA LYS A 346 -1.52 -55.43 14.42
C LYS A 346 -2.63 -54.87 13.49
N GLN A 347 -3.68 -55.69 13.22
CA GLN A 347 -4.80 -55.29 12.35
C GLN A 347 -5.70 -54.19 12.94
N ASN A 348 -5.59 -53.90 14.21
CA ASN A 348 -6.43 -52.89 14.91
C ASN A 348 -5.84 -51.47 14.88
N VAL A 349 -4.68 -51.25 14.21
CA VAL A 349 -4.04 -49.92 14.09
C VAL A 349 -4.98 -48.88 13.46
N ASN A 350 -5.69 -49.26 12.39
CA ASN A 350 -6.64 -48.38 11.72
C ASN A 350 -7.85 -48.05 12.59
N GLN A 351 -8.33 -49.00 13.39
CA GLN A 351 -9.40 -48.78 14.34
C GLN A 351 -8.97 -47.78 15.42
N MET A 352 -7.75 -47.94 15.96
CA MET A 352 -7.18 -46.97 16.90
C MET A 352 -7.11 -45.55 16.30
N LYS A 353 -6.64 -45.44 15.06
CA LYS A 353 -6.62 -44.15 14.35
C LYS A 353 -8.01 -43.51 14.26
N GLN A 354 -9.02 -44.29 13.84
CA GLN A 354 -10.40 -43.81 13.74
C GLN A 354 -10.96 -43.40 15.10
N THR A 355 -10.64 -44.12 16.18
CA THR A 355 -11.06 -43.79 17.55
C THR A 355 -10.44 -42.44 17.97
N LEU A 356 -9.15 -42.22 17.71
CA LEU A 356 -8.51 -40.93 18.04
C LEU A 356 -9.08 -39.77 17.23
N GLU A 357 -9.40 -40.01 15.95
CA GLU A 357 -10.02 -38.99 15.08
C GLU A 357 -11.46 -38.65 15.50
N ALA A 358 -12.17 -39.60 16.08
CA ALA A 358 -13.55 -39.43 16.57
C ALA A 358 -13.64 -38.97 18.01
N ALA A 359 -12.54 -38.92 18.76
CA ALA A 359 -12.55 -38.53 20.16
C ALA A 359 -13.02 -37.07 20.35
N SER A 360 -13.84 -36.86 21.38
CA SER A 360 -14.27 -35.53 21.77
C SER A 360 -13.07 -34.66 22.22
N ALA A 361 -13.27 -33.34 22.24
CA ALA A 361 -12.21 -32.39 22.65
C ALA A 361 -11.74 -32.65 24.09
N ASP A 362 -12.66 -33.07 24.99
CA ASP A 362 -12.33 -33.36 26.38
C ASP A 362 -11.54 -34.66 26.53
N GLU A 363 -11.94 -35.71 25.81
CA GLU A 363 -11.22 -36.99 25.76
C GLU A 363 -9.82 -36.81 25.19
N MET A 364 -9.68 -36.05 24.09
CA MET A 364 -8.41 -35.76 23.49
C MET A 364 -7.48 -34.98 24.44
N ARG A 365 -8.02 -33.97 25.14
CA ARG A 365 -7.24 -33.23 26.16
C ARG A 365 -6.76 -34.14 27.30
N ALA A 366 -7.59 -35.06 27.75
CA ALA A 366 -7.22 -36.02 28.80
C ALA A 366 -6.07 -36.96 28.31
N MET A 367 -6.19 -37.45 27.07
CA MET A 367 -5.17 -38.31 26.46
C MET A 367 -3.84 -37.55 26.23
N VAL A 368 -3.88 -36.31 25.76
CA VAL A 368 -2.69 -35.46 25.61
C VAL A 368 -2.04 -35.17 26.95
N ALA A 369 -2.82 -34.87 27.98
CA ALA A 369 -2.27 -34.64 29.34
C ALA A 369 -1.60 -35.88 29.92
N ALA A 370 -2.15 -37.10 29.65
CA ALA A 370 -1.51 -38.35 30.04
C ALA A 370 -0.20 -38.59 29.28
N PHE A 371 -0.18 -38.29 27.97
CA PHE A 371 1.02 -38.38 27.12
C PHE A 371 2.12 -37.46 27.63
N ASP A 372 1.81 -36.17 27.88
CA ASP A 372 2.79 -35.18 28.33
C ASP A 372 3.33 -35.51 29.74
N ALA A 373 2.54 -36.20 30.57
CA ALA A 373 2.97 -36.70 31.87
C ALA A 373 3.73 -38.05 31.82
N GLY A 374 3.95 -38.61 30.64
CA GLY A 374 4.59 -39.92 30.46
C GLY A 374 3.79 -41.08 31.04
N LYS A 375 2.47 -40.91 31.24
CA LYS A 375 1.57 -41.93 31.79
C LYS A 375 0.96 -42.77 30.69
N GLN A 376 0.51 -43.97 31.03
CA GLN A 376 -0.27 -44.80 30.12
C GLN A 376 -1.57 -44.10 29.72
N ILE A 377 -1.99 -44.26 28.48
CA ILE A 377 -3.10 -43.54 27.86
C ILE A 377 -4.30 -44.47 27.79
N ALA A 378 -5.41 -44.06 28.39
CA ALA A 378 -6.72 -44.71 28.22
C ALA A 378 -7.38 -44.14 26.97
N VAL A 379 -7.75 -45.01 26.02
CA VAL A 379 -8.40 -44.60 24.76
C VAL A 379 -9.89 -44.95 24.87
N PRO A 380 -10.82 -44.05 24.56
CA PRO A 380 -12.25 -44.31 24.59
C PRO A 380 -12.64 -45.54 23.74
N GLY A 381 -13.45 -46.43 24.30
CA GLY A 381 -13.92 -47.62 23.63
C GLY A 381 -12.90 -48.79 23.52
N TRP A 382 -11.75 -48.66 24.19
CA TRP A 382 -10.72 -49.70 24.26
C TRP A 382 -10.53 -50.17 25.71
N GLU A 383 -10.36 -51.46 25.89
CA GLU A 383 -10.06 -52.05 27.21
C GLU A 383 -8.58 -51.83 27.56
N GLY A 384 -8.31 -51.35 28.78
CA GLY A 384 -6.98 -51.14 29.32
C GLY A 384 -6.36 -49.81 28.93
N THR A 385 -5.06 -49.72 29.12
CA THR A 385 -4.24 -48.53 28.84
C THR A 385 -3.10 -48.84 27.94
N PHE A 386 -2.61 -47.85 27.19
CA PHE A 386 -1.58 -48.02 26.18
C PHE A 386 -0.35 -47.20 26.51
N ASP A 387 0.82 -47.71 26.14
CA ASP A 387 2.09 -47.03 26.28
C ASP A 387 2.16 -45.79 25.38
N VAL A 388 2.75 -44.69 25.89
CA VAL A 388 2.95 -43.44 25.16
C VAL A 388 3.67 -43.62 23.85
N ALA A 389 4.57 -44.63 23.72
CA ALA A 389 5.33 -44.90 22.51
C ALA A 389 4.44 -45.26 21.29
N LEU A 390 3.19 -45.73 21.54
CA LEU A 390 2.24 -46.08 20.47
C LEU A 390 1.61 -44.82 19.81
N PHE A 391 1.82 -43.66 20.40
CA PHE A 391 1.25 -42.41 19.93
C PHE A 391 2.33 -41.40 19.59
N ALA A 392 1.95 -40.40 18.78
CA ALA A 392 2.75 -39.21 18.49
C ALA A 392 1.90 -38.00 18.83
N ARG A 393 2.45 -37.10 19.63
CA ARG A 393 1.82 -35.80 19.91
C ARG A 393 1.97 -34.91 18.68
N GLN A 394 0.89 -34.35 18.25
CA GLN A 394 0.81 -33.39 17.16
C GLN A 394 -0.01 -32.18 17.61
N SER A 395 0.08 -31.08 16.87
CA SER A 395 -0.77 -29.93 17.09
C SER A 395 -1.43 -29.49 15.78
N LYS A 396 -2.57 -28.88 15.89
CA LYS A 396 -3.29 -28.20 14.80
C LYS A 396 -3.84 -26.89 15.29
N THR A 397 -3.83 -25.90 14.44
CA THR A 397 -4.44 -24.61 14.75
C THR A 397 -5.91 -24.77 15.15
N LYS A 398 -6.34 -24.06 16.21
CA LYS A 398 -7.71 -24.07 16.71
C LYS A 398 -8.71 -23.75 15.60
N ALA A 399 -9.89 -24.34 15.68
CA ALA A 399 -10.97 -24.04 14.73
C ALA A 399 -11.28 -22.54 14.71
N GLY A 400 -11.41 -21.97 13.52
CA GLY A 400 -11.66 -20.54 13.34
C GLY A 400 -10.40 -19.66 13.43
N ILE A 401 -9.22 -20.23 13.69
CA ILE A 401 -7.93 -19.51 13.61
C ILE A 401 -7.21 -19.88 12.32
N VAL A 402 -6.76 -18.88 11.60
CA VAL A 402 -5.87 -19.04 10.42
C VAL A 402 -4.59 -18.27 10.66
N SER A 403 -3.45 -18.85 10.28
CA SER A 403 -2.14 -18.29 10.60
C SER A 403 -1.18 -18.33 9.44
N ALA A 404 -0.19 -17.45 9.48
CA ALA A 404 0.93 -17.42 8.53
C ALA A 404 2.17 -16.81 9.16
N GLU A 405 3.33 -17.23 8.68
CA GLU A 405 4.59 -16.55 8.97
C GLU A 405 4.64 -15.20 8.29
N CYS A 406 5.13 -14.20 9.03
CA CYS A 406 5.28 -12.82 8.61
C CYS A 406 6.76 -12.41 8.42
N GLY A 407 7.70 -13.37 8.50
CA GLY A 407 9.14 -13.14 8.46
C GLY A 407 9.74 -12.88 9.85
N GLU A 408 11.06 -13.03 9.93
CA GLU A 408 11.87 -12.71 11.13
C GLU A 408 11.36 -13.28 12.46
N GLY A 409 10.82 -14.49 12.45
CA GLY A 409 10.29 -15.14 13.65
C GLY A 409 8.94 -14.60 14.14
N VAL A 410 8.24 -13.83 13.32
CA VAL A 410 6.89 -13.35 13.60
C VAL A 410 5.87 -14.25 12.92
N VAL A 411 4.92 -14.76 13.70
CA VAL A 411 3.75 -15.49 13.18
C VAL A 411 2.50 -14.70 13.54
N ILE A 412 1.63 -14.49 12.57
CA ILE A 412 0.33 -13.84 12.82
C ILE A 412 -0.80 -14.85 12.66
N ALA A 413 -1.86 -14.64 13.42
CA ALA A 413 -3.07 -15.43 13.29
C ALA A 413 -4.32 -14.55 13.40
N LEU A 414 -5.32 -14.83 12.57
CA LEU A 414 -6.61 -14.15 12.57
C LEU A 414 -7.68 -15.07 13.19
N ASP A 415 -8.46 -14.51 14.08
CA ASP A 415 -9.72 -15.10 14.51
C ASP A 415 -10.78 -14.80 13.44
N THR A 416 -11.22 -15.83 12.73
CA THR A 416 -12.19 -15.75 11.64
C THR A 416 -13.62 -16.05 12.07
N VAL A 417 -13.85 -16.32 13.37
CA VAL A 417 -15.16 -16.57 13.91
C VAL A 417 -15.98 -15.29 13.93
N LEU A 418 -17.09 -15.28 13.21
CA LEU A 418 -17.98 -14.13 13.10
C LEU A 418 -19.14 -14.28 14.08
N THR A 419 -19.17 -13.42 15.10
CA THR A 419 -20.35 -13.24 15.97
C THR A 419 -21.43 -12.45 15.22
N ASP A 420 -22.68 -12.53 15.67
CA ASP A 420 -23.78 -11.76 15.07
C ASP A 420 -23.52 -10.25 15.15
N ALA A 421 -22.90 -9.77 16.21
CA ALA A 421 -22.49 -8.36 16.35
C ALA A 421 -21.46 -7.95 15.25
N LEU A 422 -20.46 -8.78 14.96
CA LEU A 422 -19.48 -8.53 13.91
C LEU A 422 -20.11 -8.60 12.52
N ARG A 423 -21.04 -9.52 12.30
CA ARG A 423 -21.81 -9.61 11.04
C ARG A 423 -22.66 -8.37 10.82
N ALA A 424 -23.37 -7.92 11.86
CA ALA A 424 -24.20 -6.72 11.84
C ALA A 424 -23.36 -5.48 11.49
N GLU A 425 -22.20 -5.31 12.15
CA GLU A 425 -21.29 -4.19 11.86
C GLU A 425 -20.75 -4.24 10.44
N GLY A 426 -20.39 -5.42 9.95
CA GLY A 426 -19.92 -5.61 8.57
C GLY A 426 -21.00 -5.25 7.55
N ALA A 427 -22.24 -5.67 7.79
CA ALA A 427 -23.38 -5.34 6.94
C ALA A 427 -23.66 -3.84 6.89
N VAL A 428 -23.64 -3.15 8.03
CA VAL A 428 -23.81 -1.69 8.10
C VAL A 428 -22.71 -0.96 7.34
N ARG A 429 -21.45 -1.39 7.44
CA ARG A 429 -20.33 -0.80 6.68
C ARG A 429 -20.47 -1.01 5.16
N ASP A 430 -20.99 -2.16 4.74
CA ASP A 430 -21.30 -2.39 3.32
C ASP A 430 -22.42 -1.47 2.84
N ILE A 431 -23.46 -1.26 3.64
CA ILE A 431 -24.56 -0.32 3.33
C ILE A 431 -24.04 1.12 3.24
N ILE A 432 -23.27 1.59 4.23
CA ILE A 432 -22.66 2.93 4.21
C ILE A 432 -21.86 3.14 2.91
N ARG A 433 -21.03 2.16 2.52
CA ARG A 433 -20.30 2.24 1.26
C ARG A 433 -21.20 2.38 0.05
N GLN A 434 -22.28 1.62 -0.02
CA GLN A 434 -23.23 1.71 -1.14
C GLN A 434 -23.91 3.08 -1.17
N CYS A 435 -24.27 3.64 -0.02
CA CYS A 435 -24.78 5.00 0.07
C CYS A 435 -23.75 6.04 -0.40
N GLN A 436 -22.45 5.88 -0.07
CA GLN A 436 -21.39 6.76 -0.55
C GLN A 436 -21.18 6.65 -2.07
N LEU A 437 -21.32 5.45 -2.64
CA LEU A 437 -21.31 5.28 -4.10
C LEU A 437 -22.52 5.98 -4.75
N LEU A 438 -23.69 5.86 -4.14
CA LEU A 438 -24.92 6.50 -4.62
C LEU A 438 -24.80 8.03 -4.57
N ARG A 439 -24.19 8.60 -3.52
CA ARG A 439 -23.87 10.04 -3.44
C ARG A 439 -22.98 10.49 -4.61
N LYS A 440 -21.97 9.71 -4.95
CA LYS A 440 -21.07 9.99 -6.08
C LYS A 440 -21.82 9.87 -7.42
N GLU A 441 -22.67 8.85 -7.59
CA GLU A 441 -23.51 8.67 -8.77
C GLU A 441 -24.48 9.85 -8.93
N ALA A 442 -25.00 10.40 -7.83
CA ALA A 442 -25.84 11.60 -7.80
C ALA A 442 -25.08 12.93 -8.05
N GLY A 443 -23.75 12.89 -8.17
CA GLY A 443 -22.90 14.06 -8.43
C GLY A 443 -22.67 14.98 -7.24
N TYR A 444 -22.83 14.48 -5.99
CA TYR A 444 -22.64 15.29 -4.79
C TYR A 444 -21.17 15.52 -4.48
N GLN A 445 -20.87 16.73 -3.95
CA GLN A 445 -19.55 17.06 -3.45
C GLN A 445 -19.25 16.29 -2.16
N VAL A 446 -17.97 16.20 -1.80
CA VAL A 446 -17.51 15.39 -0.64
C VAL A 446 -18.10 15.92 0.66
N GLU A 447 -18.11 17.24 0.84
CA GLU A 447 -18.60 17.96 2.03
C GLU A 447 -20.13 18.16 2.05
N GLN A 448 -20.82 17.76 1.00
CA GLN A 448 -22.25 18.05 0.87
C GLN A 448 -23.09 17.23 1.84
N HIS A 449 -23.93 17.90 2.62
CA HIS A 449 -24.92 17.26 3.49
C HIS A 449 -26.09 16.69 2.69
N ILE A 450 -26.69 15.62 3.19
CA ILE A 450 -27.77 14.90 2.52
C ILE A 450 -28.91 14.53 3.49
N GLN A 451 -30.05 14.17 2.93
CA GLN A 451 -31.03 13.30 3.57
C GLN A 451 -30.91 11.89 2.99
N ALA A 452 -30.96 10.87 3.82
CA ALA A 452 -30.84 9.49 3.37
C ALA A 452 -31.95 8.60 3.93
N ALA A 453 -32.38 7.63 3.12
CA ALA A 453 -33.25 6.55 3.57
C ALA A 453 -32.61 5.20 3.28
N ILE A 454 -32.71 4.28 4.25
CA ILE A 454 -32.24 2.91 4.16
C ILE A 454 -33.36 1.99 4.61
N VAL A 455 -33.93 1.22 3.69
CA VAL A 455 -35.13 0.41 3.93
C VAL A 455 -34.82 -1.06 3.65
N THR A 456 -35.16 -1.92 4.58
CA THR A 456 -35.00 -3.37 4.43
C THR A 456 -36.16 -4.13 5.11
N GLY A 457 -36.47 -5.31 4.59
CA GLY A 457 -37.40 -6.25 5.22
C GLY A 457 -36.74 -7.22 6.20
N SER A 458 -35.39 -7.21 6.28
CA SER A 458 -34.65 -8.09 7.20
C SER A 458 -34.69 -7.57 8.63
N ALA A 459 -35.18 -8.38 9.57
CA ALA A 459 -35.20 -8.04 11.00
C ALA A 459 -33.77 -7.83 11.54
N PHE A 460 -32.84 -8.68 11.13
CA PHE A 460 -31.43 -8.59 11.51
C PHE A 460 -30.79 -7.24 11.05
N LEU A 461 -30.98 -6.87 9.78
CA LEU A 461 -30.46 -5.60 9.28
C LEU A 461 -31.16 -4.39 9.90
N SER A 462 -32.47 -4.46 10.15
CA SER A 462 -33.21 -3.37 10.76
C SER A 462 -32.71 -3.08 12.19
N GLU A 463 -32.45 -4.13 13.00
CA GLU A 463 -31.87 -3.99 14.32
C GLU A 463 -30.43 -3.42 14.25
N ALA A 464 -29.60 -3.92 13.35
CA ALA A 464 -28.24 -3.44 13.12
C ALA A 464 -28.18 -1.95 12.73
N LEU A 465 -29.07 -1.52 11.82
CA LEU A 465 -29.19 -0.14 11.36
C LEU A 465 -29.66 0.79 12.49
N ALA A 466 -30.66 0.38 13.27
CA ALA A 466 -31.17 1.14 14.40
C ALA A 466 -30.09 1.33 15.47
N ALA A 467 -29.34 0.26 15.80
CA ALA A 467 -28.26 0.31 16.79
C ALA A 467 -27.10 1.25 16.40
N GLN A 468 -26.88 1.47 15.10
CA GLN A 468 -25.78 2.27 14.59
C GLN A 468 -26.22 3.57 13.88
N GLN A 469 -27.45 4.03 14.11
CA GLN A 469 -28.05 5.18 13.41
C GLN A 469 -27.16 6.43 13.43
N SER A 470 -26.64 6.81 14.60
CA SER A 470 -25.77 7.99 14.75
C SER A 470 -24.46 7.86 13.96
N HIS A 471 -23.88 6.66 13.96
CA HIS A 471 -22.66 6.37 13.19
C HIS A 471 -22.92 6.46 11.67
N ILE A 472 -24.01 5.88 11.21
CA ILE A 472 -24.40 5.93 9.79
C ILE A 472 -24.64 7.38 9.35
N ALA A 473 -25.37 8.17 10.13
CA ALA A 473 -25.64 9.56 9.84
C ALA A 473 -24.34 10.38 9.73
N ALA A 474 -23.40 10.19 10.67
CA ALA A 474 -22.12 10.86 10.67
C ALA A 474 -21.25 10.47 9.47
N GLU A 475 -21.20 9.18 9.10
CA GLU A 475 -20.42 8.70 7.95
C GLU A 475 -21.00 9.16 6.60
N LEU A 476 -22.28 9.40 6.52
CA LEU A 476 -22.97 9.86 5.31
C LEU A 476 -23.10 11.38 5.22
N LEU A 477 -22.72 12.14 6.25
CA LEU A 477 -23.06 13.57 6.40
C LEU A 477 -24.59 13.77 6.22
N ALA A 478 -25.37 12.89 6.84
CA ALA A 478 -26.82 12.92 6.71
C ALA A 478 -27.45 13.76 7.84
N ASP A 479 -28.02 14.89 7.49
CA ASP A 479 -28.81 15.72 8.43
C ASP A 479 -30.06 15.00 8.87
N LYS A 480 -30.61 14.15 7.99
CA LYS A 480 -31.75 13.30 8.28
C LYS A 480 -31.51 11.89 7.73
N LEU A 481 -31.59 10.92 8.61
CA LEU A 481 -31.53 9.48 8.28
C LEU A 481 -32.87 8.82 8.64
N SER A 482 -33.52 8.18 7.66
CA SER A 482 -34.78 7.47 7.83
C SER A 482 -34.63 5.98 7.51
N PHE A 483 -35.36 5.14 8.23
CA PHE A 483 -35.52 3.72 7.92
C PHE A 483 -36.88 3.39 7.28
N ALA A 484 -37.56 4.43 6.78
CA ALA A 484 -38.79 4.34 6.00
C ALA A 484 -38.56 4.94 4.59
N PRO A 485 -39.33 4.54 3.58
CA PRO A 485 -39.21 5.08 2.23
C PRO A 485 -39.34 6.61 2.20
N MET A 486 -38.50 7.26 1.39
CA MET A 486 -38.60 8.68 1.09
C MET A 486 -39.65 8.94 0.00
N THR A 487 -40.38 10.05 0.14
CA THR A 487 -41.35 10.50 -0.89
C THR A 487 -40.69 11.17 -2.08
N GLN A 488 -39.51 11.77 -1.87
CA GLN A 488 -38.66 12.39 -2.90
C GLN A 488 -37.23 11.95 -2.68
N ALA A 489 -36.53 11.61 -3.73
CA ALA A 489 -35.10 11.26 -3.72
C ALA A 489 -34.49 11.67 -5.07
N ASP A 490 -33.24 12.15 -5.04
CA ASP A 490 -32.49 12.43 -6.27
C ASP A 490 -32.08 11.11 -6.95
N LEU A 491 -31.73 10.12 -6.13
CA LEU A 491 -31.39 8.79 -6.62
C LEU A 491 -31.79 7.70 -5.60
N THR A 492 -32.32 6.61 -6.15
CA THR A 492 -32.69 5.41 -5.35
C THR A 492 -32.11 4.18 -6.00
N LYS A 493 -31.61 3.24 -5.18
CA LYS A 493 -30.98 2.01 -5.65
C LYS A 493 -31.33 0.85 -4.74
N GLU A 494 -31.65 -0.29 -5.31
CA GLU A 494 -31.77 -1.55 -4.61
C GLU A 494 -30.43 -2.28 -4.64
N ILE A 495 -30.01 -2.81 -3.51
CA ILE A 495 -28.73 -3.50 -3.30
C ILE A 495 -28.94 -4.79 -2.54
N GLU A 496 -28.03 -5.74 -2.67
CA GLU A 496 -28.00 -6.98 -1.88
C GLU A 496 -26.89 -6.92 -0.84
N ILE A 497 -27.24 -7.24 0.40
CA ILE A 497 -26.31 -7.39 1.54
C ILE A 497 -26.43 -8.83 2.06
N GLY A 498 -25.48 -9.68 1.67
CA GLY A 498 -25.63 -11.12 1.85
C GLY A 498 -26.80 -11.66 1.00
N SER A 499 -27.82 -12.18 1.66
CA SER A 499 -29.07 -12.65 1.05
C SER A 499 -30.22 -11.65 1.12
N ASP A 500 -30.00 -10.51 1.79
CA ASP A 500 -31.07 -9.57 2.12
C ASP A 500 -31.06 -8.38 1.13
N SER A 501 -32.27 -7.99 0.66
CA SER A 501 -32.45 -6.78 -0.16
C SER A 501 -32.54 -5.54 0.74
N VAL A 502 -31.89 -4.47 0.30
CA VAL A 502 -31.89 -3.16 0.95
C VAL A 502 -32.11 -2.08 -0.11
N THR A 503 -33.09 -1.22 0.09
CA THR A 503 -33.30 -0.04 -0.73
C THR A 503 -32.62 1.17 -0.10
N ILE A 504 -31.72 1.83 -0.81
CA ILE A 504 -31.06 3.06 -0.38
C ILE A 504 -31.52 4.23 -1.25
N ALA A 505 -31.78 5.37 -0.63
CA ALA A 505 -32.16 6.59 -1.34
C ALA A 505 -31.41 7.80 -0.74
N VAL A 506 -31.06 8.75 -1.61
CA VAL A 506 -30.38 9.99 -1.21
C VAL A 506 -31.07 11.20 -1.83
N LEU A 507 -31.13 12.28 -1.05
CA LEU A 507 -31.62 13.58 -1.47
C LEU A 507 -30.64 14.64 -0.97
N LYS A 508 -30.32 15.61 -1.81
CA LYS A 508 -29.49 16.75 -1.42
C LYS A 508 -30.17 17.53 -0.28
N ALA A 509 -29.43 17.81 0.80
CA ALA A 509 -29.90 18.76 1.81
C ALA A 509 -29.90 20.18 1.21
N GLU A 510 -30.91 20.97 1.55
CA GLU A 510 -31.04 22.37 1.11
C GLU A 510 -29.94 23.27 1.66
#